data_d4c516ac24dcb4694a955f301565b415
#
_entry.id   d4c516ac24dcb4694a955f301565b415
#
_cell.length_a   1.000
_cell.length_b   1.000
_cell.length_c   1.000
_cell.angle_alpha   90.00
_cell.angle_beta   90.00
_cell.angle_gamma   90.00
#
_symmetry.space_group_name_H-M   'P 1'
#
loop_
_entity.id
_entity.type
_entity.pdbx_description
1 polymer ?
#
loop_
_entity_poly.entity_id
_entity_poly.type
_entity_poly.pdbx_seq_one_letter_code
_entity_poly.pdbx_strand_id
1 'polypeptide(L)'
;PKRIVTLSMSTDETMLGLVEPERMAAVNGLLDDPVSSNVTALVKDIPQRIGSPTVEEIMALQPDLVVVPDWGDLTIVPSLREAGLKVIVCKGARNLAEIRETVTLLAAAVGEPERGQKLLAMMDAKLAEIEAKVEKIPQAERKRVVLISLMGGYGGLGSSFDEACRYAGVINGRAELGIRDFQVMTKEQLVQIDPDILFLPTYNDRGKYDVDAFRRDYLGDPSLQTMKAIRSKAFAEPFEGYIYNCSQDFVFGVQEIAYRVYGDAFKQGEDEHLSAVK
;
A
#
# COMPACT_ATOMS: atom_id res chain seq x y z
N PRO A 1 19.45 9.44 13.71
CA PRO A 1 19.98 8.25 13.06
C PRO A 1 20.51 8.55 11.65
N LYS A 2 21.62 7.91 11.27
CA LYS A 2 22.28 8.07 9.96
C LYS A 2 22.37 6.75 9.18
N ARG A 3 22.04 5.63 9.80
CA ARG A 3 22.04 4.29 9.21
C ARG A 3 20.75 3.58 9.63
N ILE A 4 19.69 3.86 8.91
CA ILE A 4 18.34 3.40 9.24
C ILE A 4 18.03 2.14 8.43
N VAL A 5 17.46 1.14 9.10
CA VAL A 5 16.90 -0.07 8.48
C VAL A 5 15.46 -0.21 8.93
N THR A 6 14.54 -0.37 8.00
CA THR A 6 13.16 -0.71 8.32
C THR A 6 12.75 -2.00 7.61
N LEU A 7 11.87 -2.77 8.24
CA LEU A 7 11.56 -4.13 7.80
C LEU A 7 10.20 -4.24 7.12
N SER A 8 9.74 -3.15 6.49
CA SER A 8 8.57 -3.17 5.61
C SER A 8 8.65 -2.09 4.54
N MET A 9 8.00 -2.33 3.41
CA MET A 9 7.92 -1.33 2.32
C MET A 9 7.29 -0.02 2.81
N SER A 10 6.18 -0.10 3.56
CA SER A 10 5.47 1.09 4.04
C SER A 10 6.32 1.96 4.97
N THR A 11 7.14 1.36 5.84
CA THR A 11 8.05 2.13 6.70
C THR A 11 9.25 2.67 5.94
N ASP A 12 9.75 1.96 4.92
CA ASP A 12 10.77 2.48 4.01
C ASP A 12 10.25 3.74 3.27
N GLU A 13 9.05 3.67 2.71
CA GLU A 13 8.41 4.80 2.02
C GLU A 13 8.18 5.98 2.96
N THR A 14 7.76 5.72 4.20
CA THR A 14 7.61 6.77 5.21
C THR A 14 8.94 7.43 5.53
N MET A 15 10.01 6.64 5.69
CA MET A 15 11.35 7.17 5.91
C MET A 15 11.83 8.02 4.73
N LEU A 16 11.62 7.59 3.50
CA LEU A 16 11.97 8.37 2.29
C LEU A 16 11.21 9.71 2.20
N GLY A 17 10.07 9.82 2.86
CA GLY A 17 9.35 11.08 3.04
C GLY A 17 9.90 11.98 4.14
N LEU A 18 10.71 11.44 5.07
CA LEU A 18 11.20 12.12 6.27
C LEU A 18 12.70 12.43 6.25
N VAL A 19 13.50 11.56 5.64
CA VAL A 19 14.96 11.64 5.64
C VAL A 19 15.53 11.52 4.25
N GLU A 20 16.72 12.03 4.07
CA GLU A 20 17.50 11.85 2.83
C GLU A 20 17.81 10.36 2.62
N PRO A 21 17.75 9.85 1.37
CA PRO A 21 17.99 8.42 1.07
C PRO A 21 19.33 7.89 1.59
N GLU A 22 20.33 8.74 1.69
CA GLU A 22 21.67 8.40 2.19
C GLU A 22 21.66 7.99 3.68
N ARG A 23 20.59 8.31 4.42
CA ARG A 23 20.42 7.86 5.80
C ARG A 23 19.85 6.45 5.88
N MET A 24 19.36 5.88 4.78
CA MET A 24 18.89 4.50 4.70
C MET A 24 20.07 3.56 4.42
N ALA A 25 20.32 2.61 5.31
CA ALA A 25 21.37 1.59 5.10
C ALA A 25 20.92 0.49 4.14
N ALA A 26 19.64 0.20 4.13
CA ALA A 26 19.00 -0.77 3.25
C ALA A 26 17.51 -0.46 3.12
N VAL A 27 16.90 -0.97 2.06
CA VAL A 27 15.45 -0.95 1.84
C VAL A 27 14.95 -2.31 1.35
N ASN A 28 13.65 -2.52 1.41
CA ASN A 28 13.01 -3.72 0.89
C ASN A 28 13.27 -3.87 -0.62
N GLY A 29 13.67 -5.07 -1.04
CA GLY A 29 13.99 -5.34 -2.44
C GLY A 29 12.83 -5.17 -3.42
N LEU A 30 11.58 -5.21 -2.96
CA LEU A 30 10.41 -4.93 -3.80
C LEU A 30 10.28 -3.45 -4.18
N LEU A 31 11.01 -2.55 -3.51
CA LEU A 31 11.01 -1.14 -3.90
C LEU A 31 11.72 -0.88 -5.24
N ASP A 32 12.48 -1.84 -5.77
CA ASP A 32 13.05 -1.79 -7.12
C ASP A 32 12.05 -2.21 -8.21
N ASP A 33 10.95 -2.87 -7.84
CA ASP A 33 9.99 -3.39 -8.81
C ASP A 33 9.01 -2.30 -9.23
N PRO A 34 9.01 -1.86 -10.50
CA PRO A 34 8.12 -0.80 -10.98
C PRO A 34 6.64 -1.18 -10.99
N VAL A 35 6.30 -2.47 -10.86
CA VAL A 35 4.91 -2.93 -10.70
C VAL A 35 4.41 -2.70 -9.28
N SER A 36 5.30 -2.85 -8.29
CA SER A 36 4.96 -2.87 -6.86
C SER A 36 5.35 -1.60 -6.11
N SER A 37 6.11 -0.68 -6.73
CA SER A 37 6.72 0.46 -6.05
C SER A 37 6.56 1.76 -6.83
N ASN A 38 6.16 2.81 -6.10
CA ASN A 38 6.10 4.19 -6.58
C ASN A 38 7.40 4.99 -6.32
N VAL A 39 8.41 4.38 -5.70
CA VAL A 39 9.65 5.06 -5.27
C VAL A 39 10.92 4.46 -5.88
N THR A 40 10.81 3.73 -6.98
CA THR A 40 11.96 3.03 -7.61
C THR A 40 13.12 3.96 -7.92
N ALA A 41 12.85 5.20 -8.34
CA ALA A 41 13.88 6.18 -8.65
C ALA A 41 14.64 6.65 -7.39
N LEU A 42 13.95 6.76 -6.25
CA LEU A 42 14.53 7.26 -4.99
C LEU A 42 15.45 6.24 -4.32
N VAL A 43 15.21 4.96 -4.56
CA VAL A 43 15.97 3.89 -3.89
C VAL A 43 17.21 3.44 -4.65
N LYS A 44 17.44 3.95 -5.86
CA LYS A 44 18.54 3.51 -6.74
C LYS A 44 19.91 3.55 -6.09
N ASP A 45 20.19 4.62 -5.33
CA ASP A 45 21.49 4.87 -4.74
C ASP A 45 21.61 4.31 -3.31
N ILE A 46 20.56 3.71 -2.77
CA ILE A 46 20.62 3.02 -1.48
C ILE A 46 21.35 1.69 -1.69
N PRO A 47 22.40 1.39 -0.90
CA PRO A 47 23.36 0.36 -1.30
C PRO A 47 22.87 -1.06 -1.16
N GLN A 48 21.93 -1.32 -0.25
CA GLN A 48 21.53 -2.68 0.10
C GLN A 48 20.03 -2.93 -0.05
N ARG A 49 19.70 -4.17 -0.38
CA ARG A 49 18.32 -4.68 -0.45
C ARG A 49 18.14 -5.80 0.56
N ILE A 50 17.03 -5.75 1.29
CA ILE A 50 16.65 -6.76 2.26
C ILE A 50 15.23 -7.27 1.96
N GLY A 51 14.94 -8.48 2.42
CA GLY A 51 13.59 -9.07 2.38
C GLY A 51 13.15 -9.43 3.79
N SER A 52 13.38 -10.68 4.19
CA SER A 52 13.16 -11.16 5.56
C SER A 52 14.53 -11.45 6.19
N PRO A 53 15.27 -10.40 6.65
CA PRO A 53 16.66 -10.56 7.08
C PRO A 53 16.75 -11.27 8.43
N THR A 54 17.84 -12.03 8.61
CA THR A 54 18.25 -12.55 9.92
C THR A 54 18.83 -11.44 10.79
N VAL A 55 18.98 -11.72 12.09
CA VAL A 55 19.67 -10.80 13.04
C VAL A 55 21.08 -10.46 12.55
N GLU A 56 21.82 -11.46 12.07
CA GLU A 56 23.19 -11.31 11.58
C GLU A 56 23.24 -10.41 10.34
N GLU A 57 22.30 -10.56 9.41
CA GLU A 57 22.19 -9.70 8.21
C GLU A 57 21.89 -8.26 8.59
N ILE A 58 20.99 -8.03 9.56
CA ILE A 58 20.70 -6.68 10.07
C ILE A 58 21.95 -6.08 10.74
N MET A 59 22.63 -6.84 11.60
CA MET A 59 23.83 -6.40 12.28
C MET A 59 24.96 -6.07 11.32
N ALA A 60 25.11 -6.83 10.23
CA ALA A 60 26.12 -6.55 9.18
C ALA A 60 25.92 -5.19 8.50
N LEU A 61 24.70 -4.66 8.49
CA LEU A 61 24.39 -3.32 7.97
C LEU A 61 24.81 -2.21 8.94
N GLN A 62 25.18 -2.54 10.19
CA GLN A 62 25.56 -1.61 11.26
C GLN A 62 24.55 -0.45 11.43
N PRO A 63 23.26 -0.74 11.61
CA PRO A 63 22.25 0.29 11.75
C PRO A 63 22.35 0.99 13.10
N ASP A 64 21.96 2.26 13.13
CA ASP A 64 21.76 3.00 14.39
C ASP A 64 20.28 3.15 14.77
N LEU A 65 19.38 2.71 13.87
CA LEU A 65 17.96 2.54 14.13
C LEU A 65 17.41 1.37 13.30
N VAL A 66 16.66 0.48 13.94
CA VAL A 66 15.90 -0.58 13.28
C VAL A 66 14.42 -0.39 13.57
N VAL A 67 13.58 -0.43 12.55
CA VAL A 67 12.11 -0.37 12.66
C VAL A 67 11.52 -1.70 12.24
N VAL A 68 10.79 -2.33 13.15
CA VAL A 68 10.16 -3.64 12.94
C VAL A 68 8.64 -3.44 12.96
N PRO A 69 7.89 -3.89 11.92
CA PRO A 69 6.44 -3.85 11.98
C PRO A 69 5.91 -4.92 12.95
N ASP A 70 4.81 -4.65 13.64
CA ASP A 70 4.23 -5.55 14.65
C ASP A 70 3.69 -6.87 14.08
N TRP A 71 3.45 -6.92 12.78
CA TRP A 71 3.07 -8.14 12.04
C TRP A 71 4.28 -8.94 11.51
N GLY A 72 5.49 -8.41 11.66
CA GLY A 72 6.73 -9.07 11.25
C GLY A 72 7.22 -10.10 12.24
N ASP A 73 8.46 -10.57 12.05
CA ASP A 73 9.10 -11.48 12.99
C ASP A 73 9.60 -10.72 14.22
N LEU A 74 8.78 -10.71 15.29
CA LEU A 74 9.14 -10.06 16.55
C LEU A 74 10.15 -10.86 17.37
N THR A 75 10.46 -12.10 17.01
CA THR A 75 11.42 -12.94 17.75
C THR A 75 12.85 -12.40 17.66
N ILE A 76 13.14 -11.61 16.62
CA ILE A 76 14.45 -10.98 16.43
C ILE A 76 14.68 -9.76 17.33
N VAL A 77 13.61 -9.14 17.85
CA VAL A 77 13.69 -7.87 18.59
C VAL A 77 14.55 -7.96 19.86
N PRO A 78 14.40 -8.99 20.74
CA PRO A 78 15.27 -9.13 21.89
C PRO A 78 16.75 -9.21 21.51
N SER A 79 17.10 -10.04 20.54
CA SER A 79 18.49 -10.22 20.10
C SER A 79 19.10 -8.95 19.53
N LEU A 80 18.34 -8.16 18.75
CA LEU A 80 18.79 -6.88 18.25
C LEU A 80 19.04 -5.87 19.37
N ARG A 81 18.18 -5.84 20.39
CA ARG A 81 18.33 -4.97 21.55
C ARG A 81 19.52 -5.38 22.43
N GLU A 82 19.72 -6.68 22.65
CA GLU A 82 20.89 -7.22 23.37
C GLU A 82 22.20 -6.87 22.66
N ALA A 83 22.19 -6.81 21.32
CA ALA A 83 23.31 -6.33 20.52
C ALA A 83 23.53 -4.80 20.59
N GLY A 84 22.72 -4.08 21.38
CA GLY A 84 22.84 -2.63 21.59
C GLY A 84 22.18 -1.77 20.53
N LEU A 85 21.39 -2.35 19.62
CA LEU A 85 20.70 -1.60 18.58
C LEU A 85 19.44 -0.90 19.15
N LYS A 86 19.15 0.30 18.65
CA LYS A 86 17.87 0.96 18.88
C LYS A 86 16.81 0.32 18.01
N VAL A 87 15.82 -0.31 18.63
CA VAL A 87 14.73 -1.01 17.93
C VAL A 87 13.39 -0.43 18.30
N ILE A 88 12.64 0.02 17.30
CA ILE A 88 11.26 0.45 17.41
C ILE A 88 10.38 -0.63 16.77
N VAL A 89 9.35 -1.06 17.50
CA VAL A 89 8.25 -1.85 16.95
C VAL A 89 7.13 -0.87 16.64
N CYS A 90 6.76 -0.75 15.37
CA CYS A 90 5.67 0.11 14.93
C CYS A 90 4.46 -0.72 14.52
N LYS A 91 3.28 -0.12 14.65
CA LYS A 91 2.03 -0.73 14.21
C LYS A 91 1.99 -0.83 12.69
N GLY A 92 1.54 -1.96 12.17
CA GLY A 92 1.23 -2.08 10.74
C GLY A 92 -0.02 -1.28 10.44
N ALA A 93 0.14 -0.13 9.78
CA ALA A 93 -0.96 0.78 9.51
C ALA A 93 -1.96 0.16 8.52
N ARG A 94 -3.25 0.26 8.84
CA ARG A 94 -4.38 -0.23 8.03
C ARG A 94 -5.36 0.86 7.64
N ASN A 95 -5.20 2.03 8.22
CA ASN A 95 -6.07 3.18 8.01
C ASN A 95 -5.30 4.48 8.17
N LEU A 96 -5.93 5.58 7.79
CA LEU A 96 -5.31 6.90 7.79
C LEU A 96 -4.88 7.35 9.20
N ALA A 97 -5.65 7.01 10.23
CA ALA A 97 -5.29 7.35 11.62
C ALA A 97 -3.99 6.64 12.04
N GLU A 98 -3.87 5.35 11.75
CA GLU A 98 -2.67 4.55 12.04
C GLU A 98 -1.46 5.01 11.20
N ILE A 99 -1.68 5.42 9.94
CA ILE A 99 -0.63 6.03 9.10
C ILE A 99 -0.11 7.31 9.75
N ARG A 100 -0.99 8.19 10.24
CA ARG A 100 -0.61 9.43 10.94
C ARG A 100 0.22 9.14 12.19
N GLU A 101 -0.20 8.17 13.00
CA GLU A 101 0.54 7.74 14.19
C GLU A 101 1.95 7.26 13.81
N THR A 102 2.06 6.44 12.77
CA THR A 102 3.34 5.91 12.28
C THR A 102 4.25 7.03 11.77
N VAL A 103 3.75 7.94 10.96
CA VAL A 103 4.54 9.10 10.48
C VAL A 103 5.04 9.93 11.66
N THR A 104 4.20 10.21 12.65
CA THR A 104 4.56 10.99 13.84
C THR A 104 5.64 10.28 14.66
N LEU A 105 5.46 8.98 14.91
CA LEU A 105 6.42 8.15 15.64
C LEU A 105 7.79 8.10 14.95
N LEU A 106 7.79 7.82 13.65
CA LEU A 106 9.03 7.67 12.89
C LEU A 106 9.76 9.02 12.73
N ALA A 107 9.03 10.12 12.51
CA ALA A 107 9.61 11.45 12.47
C ALA A 107 10.31 11.82 13.78
N ALA A 108 9.70 11.54 14.93
CA ALA A 108 10.31 11.73 16.23
C ALA A 108 11.56 10.85 16.41
N ALA A 109 11.50 9.59 16.00
CA ALA A 109 12.58 8.62 16.13
C ALA A 109 13.83 9.00 15.34
N VAL A 110 13.65 9.64 14.18
CA VAL A 110 14.78 10.08 13.33
C VAL A 110 15.22 11.52 13.59
N GLY A 111 14.56 12.21 14.54
CA GLY A 111 14.88 13.58 14.91
C GLY A 111 14.36 14.65 13.95
N GLU A 112 13.30 14.33 13.20
CA GLU A 112 12.69 15.22 12.18
C GLU A 112 11.21 15.51 12.45
N PRO A 113 10.81 15.92 13.68
CA PRO A 113 9.39 16.10 14.00
C PRO A 113 8.69 17.16 13.14
N GLU A 114 9.42 18.22 12.74
CA GLU A 114 8.87 19.25 11.85
C GLU A 114 8.60 18.72 10.44
N ARG A 115 9.48 17.86 9.92
CA ARG A 115 9.24 17.16 8.65
C ARG A 115 8.03 16.23 8.75
N GLY A 116 7.85 15.58 9.90
CA GLY A 116 6.65 14.76 10.16
C GLY A 116 5.37 15.59 10.06
N GLN A 117 5.32 16.76 10.71
CA GLN A 117 4.18 17.67 10.63
C GLN A 117 3.94 18.16 9.20
N LYS A 118 5.00 18.53 8.49
CA LYS A 118 4.91 18.96 7.09
C LYS A 118 4.38 17.84 6.20
N LEU A 119 4.86 16.60 6.38
CA LEU A 119 4.43 15.45 5.61
C LEU A 119 2.94 15.15 5.83
N LEU A 120 2.47 15.22 7.08
CA LEU A 120 1.05 15.08 7.42
C LEU A 120 0.19 16.19 6.79
N ALA A 121 0.67 17.43 6.79
CA ALA A 121 -0.03 18.54 6.15
C ALA A 121 -0.12 18.36 4.62
N MET A 122 0.93 17.85 3.97
CA MET A 122 0.93 17.51 2.54
C MET A 122 -0.08 16.40 2.24
N MET A 123 -0.14 15.37 3.08
CA MET A 123 -1.11 14.29 2.96
C MET A 123 -2.55 14.80 3.07
N ASP A 124 -2.83 15.68 4.05
CA ASP A 124 -4.14 16.28 4.24
C ASP A 124 -4.56 17.14 3.05
N ALA A 125 -3.64 17.96 2.54
CA ALA A 125 -3.91 18.81 1.38
C ALA A 125 -4.23 17.96 0.12
N LYS A 126 -3.46 16.89 -0.10
CA LYS A 126 -3.70 16.00 -1.23
C LYS A 126 -5.04 15.25 -1.11
N LEU A 127 -5.36 14.77 0.08
CA LEU A 127 -6.63 14.11 0.33
C LEU A 127 -7.81 15.06 0.12
N ALA A 128 -7.73 16.30 0.63
CA ALA A 128 -8.76 17.31 0.42
C ALA A 128 -8.96 17.64 -1.06
N GLU A 129 -7.89 17.72 -1.85
CA GLU A 129 -7.97 17.90 -3.31
C GLU A 129 -8.76 16.76 -3.98
N ILE A 130 -8.49 15.52 -3.60
CA ILE A 130 -9.18 14.34 -4.14
C ILE A 130 -10.66 14.37 -3.72
N GLU A 131 -10.95 14.59 -2.43
CA GLU A 131 -12.31 14.64 -1.91
C GLU A 131 -13.16 15.71 -2.59
N ALA A 132 -12.60 16.89 -2.85
CA ALA A 132 -13.28 17.96 -3.57
C ALA A 132 -13.73 17.58 -4.98
N LYS A 133 -12.97 16.70 -5.65
CA LYS A 133 -13.35 16.13 -6.95
C LYS A 133 -14.40 15.02 -6.79
N VAL A 134 -14.25 14.17 -5.78
CA VAL A 134 -15.17 13.06 -5.49
C VAL A 134 -16.56 13.57 -5.10
N GLU A 135 -16.65 14.66 -4.35
CA GLU A 135 -17.93 15.28 -3.96
C GLU A 135 -18.78 15.69 -5.15
N LYS A 136 -18.18 15.95 -6.30
CA LYS A 136 -18.91 16.28 -7.55
C LYS A 136 -19.56 15.06 -8.20
N ILE A 137 -19.24 13.84 -7.75
CA ILE A 137 -19.81 12.60 -8.28
C ILE A 137 -21.12 12.32 -7.53
N PRO A 138 -22.27 12.31 -8.23
CA PRO A 138 -23.55 12.02 -7.59
C PRO A 138 -23.55 10.65 -6.93
N GLN A 139 -24.22 10.53 -5.79
CA GLN A 139 -24.32 9.27 -5.04
C GLN A 139 -24.84 8.11 -5.92
N ALA A 140 -25.80 8.39 -6.82
CA ALA A 140 -26.38 7.41 -7.72
C ALA A 140 -25.40 6.91 -8.82
N GLU A 141 -24.32 7.64 -9.06
CA GLU A 141 -23.29 7.29 -10.07
C GLU A 141 -22.11 6.56 -9.45
N ARG A 142 -22.08 6.40 -8.12
CA ARG A 142 -20.99 5.69 -7.44
C ARG A 142 -21.01 4.21 -7.79
N LYS A 143 -19.83 3.68 -8.14
CA LYS A 143 -19.65 2.31 -8.63
C LYS A 143 -19.23 1.37 -7.50
N ARG A 144 -19.69 0.13 -7.62
CA ARG A 144 -19.27 -0.99 -6.76
C ARG A 144 -18.11 -1.70 -7.41
N VAL A 145 -17.04 -1.89 -6.65
CA VAL A 145 -15.83 -2.60 -7.10
C VAL A 145 -15.52 -3.77 -6.18
N VAL A 146 -14.80 -4.74 -6.72
CA VAL A 146 -14.15 -5.80 -5.95
C VAL A 146 -12.71 -5.90 -6.41
N LEU A 147 -11.79 -5.90 -5.46
CA LEU A 147 -10.37 -6.16 -5.70
C LEU A 147 -10.12 -7.67 -5.68
N ILE A 148 -9.63 -8.20 -6.78
CA ILE A 148 -9.09 -9.55 -6.86
C ILE A 148 -7.60 -9.45 -6.53
N SER A 149 -7.24 -9.85 -5.33
CA SER A 149 -5.87 -9.77 -4.82
C SER A 149 -5.20 -11.14 -4.80
N LEU A 150 -3.91 -11.18 -5.12
CA LEU A 150 -3.06 -12.35 -4.91
C LEU A 150 -2.68 -12.54 -3.44
N MET A 151 -2.85 -11.49 -2.62
CA MET A 151 -2.82 -11.61 -1.16
C MET A 151 -4.15 -12.18 -0.68
N GLY A 152 -4.15 -13.43 -0.27
CA GLY A 152 -5.37 -14.11 0.15
C GLY A 152 -6.14 -13.35 1.24
N GLY A 153 -7.41 -13.05 0.95
CA GLY A 153 -8.31 -12.38 1.87
C GLY A 153 -8.20 -10.85 1.95
N TYR A 154 -7.19 -10.21 1.36
CA TYR A 154 -7.03 -8.75 1.40
C TYR A 154 -8.14 -8.01 0.63
N GLY A 155 -8.50 -6.82 1.13
CA GLY A 155 -9.40 -5.88 0.46
C GLY A 155 -10.83 -5.88 0.97
N GLY A 156 -11.10 -6.55 2.09
CA GLY A 156 -12.41 -6.54 2.76
C GLY A 156 -12.61 -5.39 3.74
N LEU A 157 -13.67 -5.48 4.52
CA LEU A 157 -14.04 -4.50 5.54
C LEU A 157 -12.90 -4.30 6.55
N GLY A 158 -12.47 -3.06 6.73
CA GLY A 158 -11.41 -2.67 7.64
C GLY A 158 -10.00 -2.73 7.07
N SER A 159 -9.84 -3.08 5.78
CA SER A 159 -8.55 -2.98 5.07
C SER A 159 -8.23 -1.54 4.70
N SER A 160 -6.97 -1.27 4.36
CA SER A 160 -6.57 0.02 3.78
C SER A 160 -7.26 0.28 2.43
N PHE A 161 -7.50 -0.76 1.65
CA PHE A 161 -8.29 -0.66 0.42
C PHE A 161 -9.74 -0.22 0.69
N ASP A 162 -10.37 -0.74 1.74
CA ASP A 162 -11.72 -0.35 2.14
C ASP A 162 -11.81 1.14 2.50
N GLU A 163 -10.84 1.61 3.30
CA GLU A 163 -10.78 3.04 3.65
C GLU A 163 -10.51 3.91 2.41
N ALA A 164 -9.59 3.50 1.55
CA ALA A 164 -9.30 4.21 0.31
C ALA A 164 -10.53 4.29 -0.62
N CYS A 165 -11.33 3.23 -0.72
CA CYS A 165 -12.58 3.23 -1.47
C CYS A 165 -13.56 4.29 -0.93
N ARG A 166 -13.68 4.45 0.38
CA ARG A 166 -14.57 5.46 0.99
C ARG A 166 -14.17 6.88 0.57
N TYR A 167 -12.88 7.22 0.65
CA TYR A 167 -12.39 8.52 0.21
C TYR A 167 -12.48 8.72 -1.31
N ALA A 168 -12.35 7.65 -2.09
CA ALA A 168 -12.48 7.69 -3.54
C ALA A 168 -13.95 7.75 -4.03
N GLY A 169 -14.92 7.70 -3.14
CA GLY A 169 -16.34 7.66 -3.49
C GLY A 169 -16.74 6.37 -4.22
N VAL A 170 -16.12 5.27 -3.87
CA VAL A 170 -16.31 3.95 -4.47
C VAL A 170 -16.86 2.99 -3.43
N ILE A 171 -17.80 2.14 -3.83
CA ILE A 171 -18.38 1.13 -2.96
C ILE A 171 -17.51 -0.11 -3.01
N ASN A 172 -16.91 -0.48 -1.86
CA ASN A 172 -16.20 -1.75 -1.73
C ASN A 172 -17.23 -2.89 -1.55
N GLY A 173 -17.44 -3.69 -2.58
CA GLY A 173 -18.44 -4.76 -2.57
C GLY A 173 -18.20 -5.82 -1.51
N ARG A 174 -16.94 -6.12 -1.18
CA ARG A 174 -16.63 -7.06 -0.08
C ARG A 174 -17.07 -6.51 1.27
N ALA A 175 -16.75 -5.24 1.54
CA ALA A 175 -17.16 -4.59 2.79
C ALA A 175 -18.68 -4.46 2.91
N GLU A 176 -19.37 -4.15 1.81
CA GLU A 176 -20.83 -4.07 1.76
C GLU A 176 -21.50 -5.41 2.12
N LEU A 177 -20.90 -6.53 1.70
CA LEU A 177 -21.37 -7.88 2.07
C LEU A 177 -20.90 -8.32 3.47
N GLY A 178 -20.14 -7.48 4.18
CA GLY A 178 -19.62 -7.79 5.52
C GLY A 178 -18.40 -8.70 5.55
N ILE A 179 -17.75 -8.95 4.41
CA ILE A 179 -16.53 -9.74 4.33
C ILE A 179 -15.36 -8.90 4.87
N ARG A 180 -14.80 -9.36 5.98
CA ARG A 180 -13.68 -8.66 6.65
C ARG A 180 -12.35 -8.83 5.91
N ASP A 181 -11.44 -7.93 6.20
CA ASP A 181 -10.05 -8.06 5.75
C ASP A 181 -9.45 -9.39 6.24
N PHE A 182 -8.64 -10.02 5.37
CA PHE A 182 -8.08 -11.38 5.53
C PHE A 182 -9.12 -12.52 5.59
N GLN A 183 -10.40 -12.26 5.39
CA GLN A 183 -11.39 -13.29 5.18
C GLN A 183 -11.43 -13.63 3.69
N VAL A 184 -11.23 -14.90 3.35
CA VAL A 184 -11.28 -15.36 1.95
C VAL A 184 -12.71 -15.21 1.42
N MET A 185 -12.86 -14.54 0.30
CA MET A 185 -14.12 -14.41 -0.42
C MET A 185 -14.33 -15.62 -1.33
N THR A 186 -15.48 -16.24 -1.25
CA THR A 186 -15.87 -17.32 -2.18
C THR A 186 -16.34 -16.74 -3.53
N LYS A 187 -16.33 -17.58 -4.57
CA LYS A 187 -16.85 -17.20 -5.88
C LYS A 187 -18.36 -16.95 -5.84
N GLU A 188 -19.10 -17.69 -5.02
CA GLU A 188 -20.54 -17.46 -4.77
C GLU A 188 -20.78 -16.08 -4.17
N GLN A 189 -19.99 -15.68 -3.20
CA GLN A 189 -20.05 -14.33 -2.62
C GLN A 189 -19.72 -13.25 -3.66
N LEU A 190 -18.72 -13.48 -4.52
CA LEU A 190 -18.40 -12.55 -5.61
C LEU A 190 -19.58 -12.40 -6.58
N VAL A 191 -20.23 -13.49 -6.96
CA VAL A 191 -21.46 -13.46 -7.80
C VAL A 191 -22.58 -12.71 -7.10
N GLN A 192 -22.75 -12.91 -5.80
CA GLN A 192 -23.75 -12.19 -5.00
C GLN A 192 -23.49 -10.67 -4.97
N ILE A 193 -22.24 -10.26 -4.86
CA ILE A 193 -21.85 -8.84 -4.91
C ILE A 193 -22.15 -8.26 -6.28
N ASP A 194 -21.86 -8.98 -7.35
CA ASP A 194 -22.00 -8.57 -8.74
C ASP A 194 -21.48 -7.16 -9.01
N PRO A 195 -20.16 -6.91 -8.85
CA PRO A 195 -19.60 -5.58 -8.94
C PRO A 195 -19.75 -4.96 -10.32
N ASP A 196 -19.70 -3.62 -10.38
CA ASP A 196 -19.66 -2.88 -11.64
C ASP A 196 -18.32 -3.03 -12.34
N ILE A 197 -17.23 -3.09 -11.55
CA ILE A 197 -15.86 -3.21 -12.04
C ILE A 197 -15.10 -4.23 -11.17
N LEU A 198 -14.33 -5.10 -11.83
CA LEU A 198 -13.33 -5.95 -11.17
C LEU A 198 -11.95 -5.30 -11.29
N PHE A 199 -11.29 -5.11 -10.15
CA PHE A 199 -9.89 -4.76 -10.10
C PHE A 199 -9.05 -6.03 -10.12
N LEU A 200 -8.17 -6.14 -11.11
CA LEU A 200 -7.36 -7.33 -11.35
C LEU A 200 -5.92 -7.13 -10.88
N PRO A 201 -5.26 -8.18 -10.38
CA PRO A 201 -3.87 -8.09 -9.95
C PRO A 201 -2.92 -7.91 -11.14
N THR A 202 -1.81 -7.19 -10.90
CA THR A 202 -0.73 -6.99 -11.86
C THR A 202 0.61 -7.53 -11.36
N TYR A 203 0.72 -7.91 -10.10
CA TYR A 203 1.95 -8.45 -9.52
C TYR A 203 2.41 -9.72 -10.23
N ASN A 204 3.64 -9.71 -10.70
CA ASN A 204 4.22 -10.81 -11.49
C ASN A 204 5.52 -11.39 -10.89
N ASP A 205 5.85 -11.05 -9.64
CA ASP A 205 7.11 -11.46 -8.99
C ASP A 205 8.35 -11.24 -9.89
N ARG A 206 8.48 -10.04 -10.44
CA ARG A 206 9.57 -9.67 -11.36
C ARG A 206 9.65 -10.61 -12.58
N GLY A 207 8.51 -10.98 -13.11
CA GLY A 207 8.39 -11.87 -14.27
C GLY A 207 8.44 -13.37 -13.96
N LYS A 208 8.50 -13.78 -12.69
CA LYS A 208 8.50 -15.19 -12.29
C LYS A 208 7.09 -15.78 -12.13
N TYR A 209 6.08 -14.95 -11.98
CA TYR A 209 4.70 -15.35 -11.80
C TYR A 209 3.85 -14.96 -13.02
N ASP A 210 3.16 -15.95 -13.60
CA ASP A 210 2.26 -15.72 -14.73
C ASP A 210 0.89 -15.19 -14.24
N VAL A 211 0.82 -13.87 -14.01
CA VAL A 211 -0.41 -13.21 -13.58
C VAL A 211 -1.49 -13.25 -14.65
N ASP A 212 -1.11 -13.29 -15.93
CA ASP A 212 -2.08 -13.36 -17.02
C ASP A 212 -2.75 -14.74 -17.09
N ALA A 213 -2.02 -15.82 -16.81
CA ALA A 213 -2.62 -17.13 -16.65
C ALA A 213 -3.61 -17.16 -15.49
N PHE A 214 -3.23 -16.60 -14.33
CA PHE A 214 -4.13 -16.48 -13.19
C PHE A 214 -5.43 -15.74 -13.56
N ARG A 215 -5.32 -14.59 -14.24
CA ARG A 215 -6.49 -13.80 -14.65
C ARG A 215 -7.37 -14.58 -15.61
N ARG A 216 -6.80 -15.22 -16.62
CA ARG A 216 -7.55 -16.04 -17.59
C ARG A 216 -8.33 -17.14 -16.89
N ASP A 217 -7.67 -17.89 -16.02
CA ASP A 217 -8.28 -19.00 -15.31
C ASP A 217 -9.38 -18.53 -14.35
N TYR A 218 -9.13 -17.44 -13.63
CA TYR A 218 -10.11 -16.85 -12.71
C TYR A 218 -11.34 -16.32 -13.46
N LEU A 219 -11.14 -15.51 -14.49
CA LEU A 219 -12.23 -14.92 -15.28
C LEU A 219 -12.95 -15.91 -16.17
N GLY A 220 -12.27 -17.00 -16.55
CA GLY A 220 -12.83 -18.09 -17.34
C GLY A 220 -13.66 -19.10 -16.52
N ASP A 221 -13.70 -18.96 -15.20
CA ASP A 221 -14.48 -19.87 -14.35
C ASP A 221 -15.97 -19.84 -14.73
N PRO A 222 -16.59 -20.99 -15.02
CA PRO A 222 -18.00 -21.06 -15.42
C PRO A 222 -18.97 -20.45 -14.40
N SER A 223 -18.64 -20.52 -13.11
CA SER A 223 -19.47 -19.98 -12.03
C SER A 223 -19.59 -18.44 -12.02
N LEU A 224 -18.63 -17.75 -12.66
CA LEU A 224 -18.57 -16.29 -12.70
C LEU A 224 -19.19 -15.66 -13.96
N GLN A 225 -19.60 -16.46 -14.95
CA GLN A 225 -20.01 -15.95 -16.27
C GLN A 225 -21.31 -15.15 -16.25
N THR A 226 -22.12 -15.26 -15.21
CA THR A 226 -23.37 -14.48 -15.05
C THR A 226 -23.12 -13.05 -14.57
N MET A 227 -21.93 -12.75 -14.03
CA MET A 227 -21.60 -11.43 -13.50
C MET A 227 -21.57 -10.36 -14.59
N LYS A 228 -22.17 -9.20 -14.28
CA LYS A 228 -22.21 -8.07 -15.24
C LYS A 228 -20.81 -7.58 -15.63
N ALA A 229 -19.86 -7.51 -14.67
CA ALA A 229 -18.49 -7.07 -14.96
C ALA A 229 -17.77 -8.02 -15.94
N ILE A 230 -18.01 -9.32 -15.87
CA ILE A 230 -17.43 -10.29 -16.82
C ILE A 230 -18.08 -10.17 -18.19
N ARG A 231 -19.41 -10.10 -18.25
CA ARG A 231 -20.13 -9.96 -19.53
C ARG A 231 -19.79 -8.67 -20.27
N SER A 232 -19.62 -7.56 -19.55
CA SER A 232 -19.25 -6.26 -20.12
C SER A 232 -17.75 -6.03 -20.21
N LYS A 233 -16.92 -6.97 -19.74
CA LYS A 233 -15.45 -6.83 -19.65
C LYS A 233 -15.03 -5.57 -18.89
N ALA A 234 -15.76 -5.25 -17.83
CA ALA A 234 -15.48 -4.09 -16.97
C ALA A 234 -14.36 -4.44 -15.97
N PHE A 235 -13.14 -4.42 -16.46
CA PHE A 235 -11.92 -4.71 -15.72
C PHE A 235 -11.04 -3.48 -15.61
N ALA A 236 -10.33 -3.34 -14.49
CA ALA A 236 -9.29 -2.36 -14.31
C ALA A 236 -8.06 -3.00 -13.65
N GLU A 237 -6.90 -2.46 -13.96
CA GLU A 237 -5.61 -2.90 -13.43
C GLU A 237 -4.99 -1.75 -12.64
N PRO A 238 -5.39 -1.57 -11.35
CA PRO A 238 -4.86 -0.48 -10.56
C PRO A 238 -3.37 -0.68 -10.30
N PHE A 239 -2.62 0.43 -10.24
CA PHE A 239 -1.21 0.39 -9.94
C PHE A 239 -0.96 -0.11 -8.51
N GLU A 240 -0.30 -1.25 -8.38
CA GLU A 240 -0.13 -1.93 -7.08
C GLU A 240 0.75 -1.14 -6.11
N GLY A 241 1.69 -0.36 -6.61
CA GLY A 241 2.50 0.55 -5.79
C GLY A 241 1.67 1.57 -5.01
N TYR A 242 0.44 1.85 -5.44
CA TYR A 242 -0.49 2.72 -4.71
C TYR A 242 -1.57 1.95 -3.94
N ILE A 243 -2.12 0.89 -4.53
CA ILE A 243 -3.27 0.15 -3.96
C ILE A 243 -2.96 -0.50 -2.61
N TYR A 244 -1.73 -1.00 -2.44
CA TYR A 244 -1.29 -1.66 -1.20
C TYR A 244 -0.48 -0.74 -0.29
N ASN A 245 -0.37 0.55 -0.63
CA ASN A 245 0.45 1.50 0.10
C ASN A 245 -0.22 1.90 1.43
N CYS A 246 0.52 1.72 2.52
CA CYS A 246 0.10 2.09 3.88
C CYS A 246 1.07 3.11 4.52
N SER A 247 1.75 3.90 3.68
CA SER A 247 2.54 5.07 4.07
C SER A 247 1.74 6.37 3.85
N GLN A 248 2.38 7.52 3.94
CA GLN A 248 1.79 8.81 3.55
C GLN A 248 1.29 8.82 2.09
N ASP A 249 1.82 7.93 1.25
CA ASP A 249 1.43 7.81 -0.15
C ASP A 249 0.08 7.05 -0.33
N PHE A 250 -0.55 6.64 0.76
CA PHE A 250 -1.93 6.13 0.77
C PHE A 250 -2.90 7.03 -0.02
N VAL A 251 -2.69 8.34 -0.01
CA VAL A 251 -3.52 9.31 -0.74
C VAL A 251 -3.48 9.07 -2.26
N PHE A 252 -2.37 8.59 -2.79
CA PHE A 252 -2.27 8.22 -4.21
C PHE A 252 -3.02 6.92 -4.51
N GLY A 253 -3.15 6.02 -3.53
CA GLY A 253 -4.03 4.85 -3.62
C GLY A 253 -5.52 5.26 -3.72
N VAL A 254 -5.94 6.26 -2.96
CA VAL A 254 -7.28 6.85 -3.08
C VAL A 254 -7.50 7.41 -4.49
N GLN A 255 -6.55 8.19 -4.99
CA GLN A 255 -6.65 8.78 -6.33
C GLN A 255 -6.61 7.72 -7.43
N GLU A 256 -5.80 6.67 -7.28
CA GLU A 256 -5.73 5.55 -8.23
C GLU A 256 -7.07 4.82 -8.35
N ILE A 257 -7.73 4.53 -7.22
CA ILE A 257 -9.06 3.91 -7.22
C ILE A 257 -10.05 4.81 -7.97
N ALA A 258 -10.08 6.11 -7.65
CA ALA A 258 -10.96 7.06 -8.31
C ALA A 258 -10.65 7.16 -9.83
N TYR A 259 -9.39 7.14 -10.22
CA TYR A 259 -8.97 7.15 -11.62
C TYR A 259 -9.49 5.94 -12.39
N ARG A 260 -9.32 4.73 -11.83
CA ARG A 260 -9.78 3.49 -12.48
C ARG A 260 -11.29 3.38 -12.60
N VAL A 261 -12.02 4.09 -11.75
CA VAL A 261 -13.49 4.06 -11.74
C VAL A 261 -14.12 5.24 -12.49
N TYR A 262 -13.57 6.46 -12.32
CA TYR A 262 -14.17 7.70 -12.81
C TYR A 262 -13.36 8.40 -13.91
N GLY A 263 -12.15 7.94 -14.22
CA GLY A 263 -11.38 8.38 -15.37
C GLY A 263 -10.43 9.57 -15.13
N ASP A 264 -10.13 10.28 -16.21
CA ASP A 264 -8.96 11.16 -16.34
C ASP A 264 -8.91 12.35 -15.41
N ALA A 265 -10.02 12.75 -14.79
CA ALA A 265 -10.02 13.80 -13.76
C ALA A 265 -9.12 13.46 -12.54
N PHE A 266 -8.82 12.17 -12.35
CA PHE A 266 -7.99 11.64 -11.27
C PHE A 266 -6.66 11.07 -11.75
N LYS A 267 -6.30 11.26 -13.02
CA LYS A 267 -5.06 10.73 -13.58
C LYS A 267 -3.83 11.26 -12.85
N GLN A 268 -2.86 10.38 -12.61
CA GLN A 268 -1.58 10.69 -11.97
C GLN A 268 -0.45 9.82 -12.54
N GLY A 269 0.81 10.18 -12.28
CA GLY A 269 1.96 9.32 -12.57
C GLY A 269 2.07 8.16 -11.59
N GLU A 270 2.92 7.19 -11.90
CA GLU A 270 3.20 6.02 -11.04
C GLU A 270 4.40 6.24 -10.10
N ASP A 271 4.98 7.42 -10.11
CA ASP A 271 6.15 7.85 -9.34
C ASP A 271 5.83 8.97 -8.33
N GLU A 272 4.55 9.23 -8.07
CA GLU A 272 4.14 10.21 -7.08
C GLU A 272 4.51 9.74 -5.67
N HIS A 273 5.11 10.65 -4.92
CA HIS A 273 5.56 10.41 -3.55
C HIS A 273 5.53 11.70 -2.74
N LEU A 274 4.93 11.67 -1.57
CA LEU A 274 4.95 12.81 -0.65
C LEU A 274 6.25 12.80 0.17
N SER A 275 7.01 13.87 0.07
CA SER A 275 8.26 14.02 0.81
C SER A 275 8.37 15.42 1.43
N ALA A 276 8.74 15.45 2.71
CA ALA A 276 9.13 16.66 3.42
C ALA A 276 10.63 16.95 3.27
N VAL A 277 11.39 16.05 2.66
CA VAL A 277 12.80 16.22 2.30
C VAL A 277 12.88 17.20 1.14
N LYS A 278 13.85 18.10 1.17
CA LYS A 278 14.05 19.13 0.12
C LYS A 278 14.82 18.57 -1.06
#